data_d23490e6be37628a3b770297dd171ebd
#
_entry.id   d23490e6be37628a3b770297dd171ebd
#
_cell.length_a   1.000
_cell.length_b   1.000
_cell.length_c   1.000
_cell.angle_alpha   90.00
_cell.angle_beta   90.00
_cell.angle_gamma   90.00
#
_symmetry.space_group_name_H-M   'P 1'
#
loop_
_entity.id
_entity.type
_entity.pdbx_description
1 polymer ?
#
loop_
_entity_poly.entity_id
_entity_poly.type
_entity_poly.pdbx_seq_one_letter_code
_entity_poly.pdbx_strand_id
1 'polypeptide(L)'
;MLHPFFIFLLSFTFFNLDLENLLVKKTHASSILILPEKRPHLTNDYNYSLGTINDMILKEGGKTIGKILKQKIKKNENLHLFLKRVGFENKQANAITSKIKSDHPSINILRTIPTNHLIHYSIPKNNLGFGINFKIGKYKDLYVWQNNSSEIKTQITKRPFKKITLLNKLEITDNLYNSAVRGKLPKEIFSELIKTLGFSIDFQRELRKGNVFETLYTQKIDLITNEIIESNPIH
;
A
#
# COMPACT_ATOMS: atom_id res chain seq x y z
N MET A 1 38.44 -30.12 7.81
CA MET A 1 37.75 -29.12 8.65
C MET A 1 36.41 -28.83 7.99
N LEU A 2 35.36 -29.41 8.54
CA LEU A 2 33.98 -29.25 8.03
C LEU A 2 33.44 -27.89 8.53
N HIS A 3 33.03 -27.05 7.58
CA HIS A 3 32.25 -25.86 7.93
C HIS A 3 30.82 -26.26 8.35
N PRO A 4 30.33 -25.80 9.51
CA PRO A 4 28.93 -26.06 9.87
C PRO A 4 28.02 -25.13 9.06
N PHE A 5 27.32 -25.73 8.10
CA PHE A 5 26.13 -25.14 7.52
C PHE A 5 25.01 -25.20 8.57
N PHE A 6 24.72 -24.11 9.23
CA PHE A 6 23.50 -23.97 9.99
C PHE A 6 22.39 -23.55 9.05
N ILE A 7 21.68 -24.54 8.54
CA ILE A 7 20.40 -24.36 7.84
C ILE A 7 19.34 -24.46 8.93
N PHE A 8 18.76 -23.32 9.32
CA PHE A 8 17.53 -23.33 10.10
C PHE A 8 16.36 -23.52 9.14
N LEU A 9 16.04 -24.78 8.88
CA LEU A 9 14.78 -25.19 8.23
C LEU A 9 13.70 -25.22 9.30
N LEU A 10 12.88 -24.18 9.39
CA LEU A 10 11.56 -24.30 9.98
C LEU A 10 10.74 -25.26 9.10
N SER A 11 10.31 -26.37 9.68
CA SER A 11 9.60 -27.51 9.10
C SER A 11 8.74 -27.16 7.87
N PHE A 12 9.24 -27.53 6.71
CA PHE A 12 8.48 -27.53 5.47
C PHE A 12 7.89 -28.91 5.22
N THR A 13 6.58 -29.01 5.19
CA THR A 13 5.91 -30.07 4.45
C THR A 13 6.18 -29.82 2.97
N PHE A 14 6.88 -30.77 2.36
CA PHE A 14 7.19 -30.79 0.93
C PHE A 14 5.91 -30.64 0.09
N PHE A 15 5.71 -29.47 -0.49
CA PHE A 15 4.84 -29.31 -1.66
C PHE A 15 5.75 -29.28 -2.89
N ASN A 16 5.45 -30.13 -3.86
CA ASN A 16 6.06 -30.07 -5.20
C ASN A 16 5.86 -28.66 -5.77
N LEU A 17 6.88 -27.84 -5.68
CA LEU A 17 6.98 -26.55 -6.34
C LEU A 17 7.59 -26.77 -7.71
N ASP A 18 6.81 -26.52 -8.76
CA ASP A 18 7.32 -26.36 -10.12
C ASP A 18 8.28 -25.16 -10.13
N LEU A 19 9.56 -25.45 -10.13
CA LEU A 19 10.67 -24.49 -10.06
C LEU A 19 10.83 -23.63 -11.32
N GLU A 20 10.11 -23.96 -12.40
CA GLU A 20 10.28 -23.28 -13.70
C GLU A 20 9.67 -21.87 -13.79
N ASN A 21 8.86 -21.46 -12.83
CA ASN A 21 8.19 -20.15 -12.83
C ASN A 21 8.76 -19.14 -11.81
N LEU A 22 9.97 -19.35 -11.35
CA LEU A 22 10.61 -18.53 -10.34
C LEU A 22 11.45 -17.41 -10.95
N LEU A 23 10.95 -16.19 -10.86
CA LEU A 23 11.70 -14.97 -11.22
C LEU A 23 12.68 -14.59 -10.09
N VAL A 24 13.96 -14.93 -10.27
CA VAL A 24 15.03 -14.48 -9.37
C VAL A 24 15.57 -13.12 -9.82
N LYS A 25 15.37 -12.11 -9.02
CA LYS A 25 16.00 -10.81 -9.23
C LYS A 25 17.28 -10.74 -8.39
N LYS A 26 18.44 -10.96 -9.01
CA LYS A 26 19.74 -10.78 -8.34
C LYS A 26 20.07 -9.29 -8.21
N THR A 27 20.23 -8.83 -6.98
CA THR A 27 20.87 -7.55 -6.66
C THR A 27 22.10 -7.84 -5.79
N HIS A 28 23.17 -7.05 -5.90
CA HIS A 28 24.45 -7.27 -5.20
C HIS A 28 24.28 -7.80 -3.77
N ALA A 29 24.79 -9.00 -3.49
CA ALA A 29 24.79 -9.72 -2.21
C ALA A 29 23.43 -10.15 -1.63
N SER A 30 22.31 -9.95 -2.27
CA SER A 30 21.01 -10.48 -1.86
C SER A 30 20.16 -10.92 -3.04
N SER A 31 19.41 -12.00 -2.89
CA SER A 31 18.42 -12.44 -3.86
C SER A 31 17.03 -12.37 -3.25
N ILE A 32 16.09 -11.79 -3.98
CA ILE A 32 14.67 -11.80 -3.60
C ILE A 32 13.98 -12.77 -4.55
N LEU A 33 13.42 -13.82 -4.00
CA LEU A 33 12.65 -14.81 -4.71
C LEU A 33 11.16 -14.50 -4.53
N ILE A 34 10.46 -14.24 -5.62
CA ILE A 34 8.99 -14.11 -5.59
C ILE A 34 8.42 -15.51 -5.76
N LEU A 35 7.84 -16.04 -4.68
CA LEU A 35 7.18 -17.35 -4.74
C LEU A 35 5.83 -17.19 -5.47
N PRO A 36 5.50 -18.10 -6.39
CA PRO A 36 4.18 -18.10 -7.02
C PRO A 36 3.13 -18.29 -5.92
N GLU A 37 2.28 -17.31 -5.74
CA GLU A 37 1.12 -17.46 -4.88
C GLU A 37 0.20 -18.49 -5.55
N LYS A 38 -0.16 -19.59 -4.85
CA LYS A 38 -1.30 -20.40 -5.26
C LYS A 38 -2.43 -19.43 -5.56
N ARG A 39 -2.86 -19.35 -6.83
CA ARG A 39 -3.85 -18.35 -7.27
C ARG A 39 -4.89 -18.25 -6.16
N PRO A 40 -5.03 -17.11 -5.48
CA PRO A 40 -6.17 -16.92 -4.64
C PRO A 40 -7.34 -17.17 -5.57
N HIS A 41 -8.33 -17.93 -5.14
CA HIS A 41 -9.63 -17.89 -5.80
C HIS A 41 -9.97 -16.41 -5.82
N LEU A 42 -9.68 -15.76 -6.94
CA LEU A 42 -10.29 -14.51 -7.31
C LEU A 42 -11.76 -14.86 -7.34
N THR A 43 -12.43 -14.69 -6.22
CA THR A 43 -13.86 -14.56 -6.24
C THR A 43 -14.11 -13.47 -7.26
N ASN A 44 -14.84 -13.81 -8.32
CA ASN A 44 -15.08 -13.01 -9.52
C ASN A 44 -15.74 -11.65 -9.27
N ASP A 45 -15.75 -11.16 -8.02
CA ASP A 45 -16.42 -9.94 -7.60
C ASP A 45 -15.54 -8.68 -7.72
N TYR A 46 -14.28 -8.80 -8.18
CA TYR A 46 -13.42 -7.66 -8.41
C TYR A 46 -12.95 -7.59 -9.86
N ASN A 47 -13.89 -7.41 -10.78
CA ASN A 47 -13.59 -6.66 -12.00
C ASN A 47 -13.33 -5.20 -11.60
N TYR A 48 -12.24 -4.98 -10.86
CA TYR A 48 -11.62 -3.69 -10.83
C TYR A 48 -10.96 -3.49 -12.20
N SER A 49 -11.76 -3.19 -13.22
CA SER A 49 -11.27 -2.26 -14.21
C SER A 49 -10.76 -1.10 -13.37
N LEU A 50 -9.54 -0.66 -13.58
CA LEU A 50 -8.99 0.58 -13.05
C LEU A 50 -9.87 1.74 -13.60
N GLY A 51 -11.14 1.70 -13.22
CA GLY A 51 -12.12 2.69 -13.59
C GLY A 51 -11.61 4.02 -13.11
N THR A 52 -11.56 4.97 -13.99
CA THR A 52 -11.26 6.35 -13.63
C THR A 52 -12.24 6.78 -12.53
N ILE A 53 -11.92 7.80 -11.76
CA ILE A 53 -12.86 8.42 -10.81
C ILE A 53 -14.21 8.68 -11.52
N ASN A 54 -14.16 9.09 -12.79
CA ASN A 54 -15.33 9.34 -13.61
C ASN A 54 -16.22 8.10 -13.78
N ASP A 55 -15.64 6.95 -14.09
CA ASP A 55 -16.40 5.71 -14.30
C ASP A 55 -17.12 5.27 -13.01
N MET A 56 -16.43 5.39 -11.86
CA MET A 56 -17.04 5.11 -10.57
C MET A 56 -18.21 6.07 -10.27
N ILE A 57 -18.01 7.37 -10.49
CA ILE A 57 -19.02 8.40 -10.27
C ILE A 57 -20.23 8.18 -11.17
N LEU A 58 -20.04 7.89 -12.46
CA LEU A 58 -21.13 7.62 -13.40
C LEU A 58 -21.90 6.35 -13.03
N LYS A 59 -21.20 5.28 -12.60
CA LYS A 59 -21.84 4.04 -12.14
C LYS A 59 -22.76 4.29 -10.94
N GLU A 60 -22.38 5.19 -10.06
CA GLU A 60 -23.16 5.56 -8.87
C GLU A 60 -24.16 6.71 -9.11
N GLY A 61 -24.50 7.00 -10.37
CA GLY A 61 -25.48 8.03 -10.73
C GLY A 61 -24.98 9.47 -10.54
N GLY A 62 -23.68 9.68 -10.58
CA GLY A 62 -23.07 11.00 -10.50
C GLY A 62 -23.13 11.75 -11.83
N LYS A 63 -22.99 13.08 -11.77
CA LYS A 63 -22.81 13.91 -12.97
C LYS A 63 -21.49 13.61 -13.65
N THR A 64 -21.47 13.71 -14.97
CA THR A 64 -20.22 13.75 -15.73
C THR A 64 -19.29 14.83 -15.17
N ILE A 65 -18.05 14.49 -14.92
CA ILE A 65 -17.03 15.39 -14.40
C ILE A 65 -16.05 15.79 -15.50
N GLY A 66 -15.38 16.93 -15.29
CA GLY A 66 -14.32 17.38 -16.19
C GLY A 66 -13.02 16.59 -16.05
N LYS A 67 -11.94 17.12 -16.60
CA LYS A 67 -10.60 16.52 -16.49
C LYS A 67 -10.21 16.28 -15.04
N ILE A 68 -9.75 15.07 -14.74
CA ILE A 68 -9.24 14.71 -13.43
C ILE A 68 -7.82 15.26 -13.28
N LEU A 69 -7.63 16.02 -12.23
CA LEU A 69 -6.34 16.59 -11.81
C LEU A 69 -5.83 15.87 -10.58
N LYS A 70 -4.52 15.96 -10.32
CA LYS A 70 -3.85 15.35 -9.18
C LYS A 70 -3.01 16.39 -8.47
N GLN A 71 -3.20 16.55 -7.17
CA GLN A 71 -2.34 17.40 -6.35
C GLN A 71 -2.14 16.82 -4.96
N LYS A 72 -1.00 17.16 -4.35
CA LYS A 72 -0.68 16.77 -2.98
C LYS A 72 -1.13 17.85 -2.00
N ILE A 73 -1.58 17.41 -0.83
CA ILE A 73 -1.81 18.29 0.33
C ILE A 73 -0.48 18.86 0.80
N LYS A 74 -0.46 20.14 1.07
CA LYS A 74 0.70 20.86 1.63
C LYS A 74 0.79 20.67 3.14
N LYS A 75 1.95 21.00 3.72
CA LYS A 75 2.12 21.03 5.18
C LYS A 75 1.13 22.01 5.81
N ASN A 76 0.48 21.60 6.88
CA ASN A 76 -0.54 22.37 7.60
C ASN A 76 -1.81 22.72 6.80
N GLU A 77 -2.05 22.05 5.68
CA GLU A 77 -3.25 22.21 4.87
C GLU A 77 -4.27 21.13 5.22
N ASN A 78 -5.50 21.52 5.51
CA ASN A 78 -6.63 20.60 5.64
C ASN A 78 -7.40 20.49 4.31
N LEU A 79 -8.38 19.57 4.24
CA LEU A 79 -9.15 19.35 3.02
C LEU A 79 -9.87 20.61 2.54
N HIS A 80 -10.42 21.41 3.45
CA HIS A 80 -11.11 22.66 3.09
C HIS A 80 -10.16 23.65 2.41
N LEU A 81 -8.99 23.90 3.00
CA LEU A 81 -7.96 24.77 2.42
C LEU A 81 -7.44 24.23 1.08
N PHE A 82 -7.27 22.90 1.00
CA PHE A 82 -6.91 22.26 -0.26
C PHE A 82 -7.94 22.56 -1.35
N LEU A 83 -9.22 22.33 -1.08
CA LEU A 83 -10.30 22.55 -2.04
C LEU A 83 -10.34 24.01 -2.53
N LYS A 84 -10.18 24.97 -1.61
CA LYS A 84 -10.07 26.39 -2.00
C LYS A 84 -8.87 26.67 -2.89
N ARG A 85 -7.72 26.12 -2.55
CA ARG A 85 -6.47 26.30 -3.31
C ARG A 85 -6.59 25.75 -4.73
N VAL A 86 -7.28 24.65 -4.92
CA VAL A 86 -7.45 24.04 -6.24
C VAL A 86 -8.62 24.60 -7.06
N GLY A 87 -9.35 25.59 -6.52
CA GLY A 87 -10.34 26.35 -7.28
C GLY A 87 -11.82 26.05 -6.96
N PHE A 88 -12.12 25.33 -5.87
CA PHE A 88 -13.49 25.24 -5.38
C PHE A 88 -13.92 26.52 -4.66
N GLU A 89 -15.15 26.94 -4.86
CA GLU A 89 -15.74 28.04 -4.11
C GLU A 89 -15.82 27.72 -2.60
N ASN A 90 -15.76 28.75 -1.76
CA ASN A 90 -15.83 28.57 -0.31
C ASN A 90 -17.10 27.83 0.15
N LYS A 91 -18.25 28.15 -0.46
CA LYS A 91 -19.53 27.47 -0.20
C LYS A 91 -19.47 25.99 -0.53
N GLN A 92 -18.89 25.64 -1.67
CA GLN A 92 -18.71 24.25 -2.11
C GLN A 92 -17.75 23.50 -1.18
N ALA A 93 -16.59 24.08 -0.87
CA ALA A 93 -15.61 23.47 0.05
C ALA A 93 -16.21 23.19 1.43
N ASN A 94 -17.00 24.13 1.97
CA ASN A 94 -17.74 23.94 3.23
C ASN A 94 -18.78 22.81 3.11
N ALA A 95 -19.58 22.80 2.06
CA ALA A 95 -20.61 21.77 1.84
C ALA A 95 -19.99 20.37 1.73
N ILE A 96 -18.90 20.24 0.97
CA ILE A 96 -18.15 18.97 0.81
C ILE A 96 -17.62 18.49 2.15
N THR A 97 -16.91 19.35 2.90
CA THR A 97 -16.31 18.96 4.18
C THR A 97 -17.36 18.63 5.23
N SER A 98 -18.48 19.37 5.27
CA SER A 98 -19.60 19.10 6.18
C SER A 98 -20.30 17.78 5.84
N LYS A 99 -20.51 17.49 4.54
CA LYS A 99 -21.09 16.23 4.07
C LYS A 99 -20.22 15.02 4.47
N ILE A 100 -18.92 15.12 4.25
CA ILE A 100 -18.00 14.03 4.64
C ILE A 100 -18.05 13.82 6.16
N LYS A 101 -18.07 14.89 6.95
CA LYS A 101 -18.14 14.80 8.42
C LYS A 101 -19.46 14.19 8.89
N SER A 102 -20.56 14.51 8.24
CA SER A 102 -21.90 13.97 8.55
C SER A 102 -21.99 12.49 8.22
N ASP A 103 -21.58 12.08 7.02
CA ASP A 103 -21.73 10.71 6.54
C ASP A 103 -20.69 9.75 7.17
N HIS A 104 -19.52 10.27 7.55
CA HIS A 104 -18.39 9.49 8.04
C HIS A 104 -17.75 10.12 9.30
N PRO A 105 -18.49 10.19 10.43
CA PRO A 105 -18.02 10.90 11.64
C PRO A 105 -16.77 10.26 12.27
N SER A 106 -16.54 8.97 12.04
CA SER A 106 -15.33 8.26 12.50
C SER A 106 -14.06 8.64 11.74
N ILE A 107 -14.20 9.26 10.57
CA ILE A 107 -13.05 9.66 9.75
C ILE A 107 -12.68 11.09 10.10
N ASN A 108 -11.62 11.28 10.85
CA ASN A 108 -11.13 12.61 11.19
C ASN A 108 -10.36 13.25 10.01
N ILE A 109 -11.06 13.39 8.87
CA ILE A 109 -10.48 13.88 7.60
C ILE A 109 -9.92 15.30 7.75
N LEU A 110 -10.50 16.09 8.65
CA LEU A 110 -10.13 17.49 8.83
C LEU A 110 -8.81 17.66 9.58
N ARG A 111 -8.37 16.65 10.33
CA ARG A 111 -7.14 16.69 11.14
C ARG A 111 -6.03 15.76 10.64
N THR A 112 -6.36 14.72 9.88
CA THR A 112 -5.46 13.58 9.67
C THR A 112 -5.18 13.22 8.21
N ILE A 113 -5.39 14.13 7.26
CA ILE A 113 -4.85 13.86 5.93
C ILE A 113 -3.34 14.13 6.01
N PRO A 114 -2.51 13.10 5.82
CA PRO A 114 -1.06 13.27 5.92
C PRO A 114 -0.55 14.29 4.91
N THR A 115 0.45 15.06 5.29
CA THR A 115 1.22 15.91 4.33
C THR A 115 1.70 15.05 3.15
N ASN A 116 1.69 15.61 1.96
CA ASN A 116 1.99 14.91 0.70
C ASN A 116 0.96 13.86 0.24
N HIS A 117 -0.19 13.80 0.91
CA HIS A 117 -1.28 12.92 0.47
C HIS A 117 -1.81 13.35 -0.90
N LEU A 118 -1.88 12.40 -1.83
CA LEU A 118 -2.35 12.66 -3.19
C LEU A 118 -3.87 12.65 -3.24
N ILE A 119 -4.45 13.74 -3.74
CA ILE A 119 -5.88 13.86 -4.00
C ILE A 119 -6.10 13.96 -5.51
N HIS A 120 -7.02 13.14 -6.01
CA HIS A 120 -7.54 13.23 -7.37
C HIS A 120 -8.83 14.04 -7.31
N TYR A 121 -8.98 15.02 -8.19
CA TYR A 121 -10.16 15.89 -8.19
C TYR A 121 -10.49 16.40 -9.59
N SER A 122 -11.75 16.74 -9.76
CA SER A 122 -12.26 17.50 -10.90
C SER A 122 -13.08 18.69 -10.38
N ILE A 123 -12.83 19.88 -10.90
CA ILE A 123 -13.51 21.10 -10.49
C ILE A 123 -14.81 21.22 -11.26
N PRO A 124 -15.94 21.63 -10.63
CA PRO A 124 -17.20 21.89 -11.32
C PRO A 124 -17.01 23.04 -12.31
N LYS A 125 -17.36 22.81 -13.57
CA LYS A 125 -17.23 23.80 -14.64
C LYS A 125 -18.28 23.55 -15.72
N ASN A 126 -18.97 24.62 -16.20
CA ASN A 126 -19.86 24.54 -17.35
C ASN A 126 -20.87 23.39 -17.29
N ASN A 127 -21.71 23.31 -16.27
CA ASN A 127 -22.71 22.25 -16.05
C ASN A 127 -22.13 20.85 -15.73
N LEU A 128 -20.80 20.68 -15.71
CA LEU A 128 -20.17 19.45 -15.23
C LEU A 128 -20.22 19.40 -13.70
N GLY A 129 -20.35 18.20 -13.17
CA GLY A 129 -20.20 17.95 -11.74
C GLY A 129 -18.73 18.01 -11.29
N PHE A 130 -18.53 17.81 -10.01
CA PHE A 130 -17.20 17.57 -9.46
C PHE A 130 -17.05 16.13 -8.96
N GLY A 131 -15.82 15.69 -8.91
CA GLY A 131 -15.42 14.44 -8.29
C GLY A 131 -14.14 14.63 -7.50
N ILE A 132 -14.06 13.98 -6.34
CA ILE A 132 -12.88 13.99 -5.47
C ILE A 132 -12.65 12.56 -5.01
N ASN A 133 -11.40 12.13 -5.07
CA ASN A 133 -10.99 10.82 -4.52
C ASN A 133 -9.67 10.96 -3.78
N PHE A 134 -9.60 10.35 -2.63
CA PHE A 134 -8.37 10.21 -1.87
C PHE A 134 -8.39 9.00 -0.94
N LYS A 135 -7.20 8.52 -0.65
CA LYS A 135 -6.98 7.37 0.24
C LYS A 135 -7.29 7.73 1.69
N ILE A 136 -8.03 6.87 2.37
CA ILE A 136 -8.28 6.92 3.80
C ILE A 136 -7.79 5.65 4.48
N GLY A 137 -6.72 5.78 5.29
CA GLY A 137 -6.06 4.61 5.85
C GLY A 137 -5.34 3.75 4.81
N LYS A 138 -5.10 2.48 5.13
CA LYS A 138 -4.29 1.58 4.27
C LYS A 138 -5.06 1.01 3.07
N TYR A 139 -6.34 0.71 3.23
CA TYR A 139 -7.11 -0.14 2.32
C TYR A 139 -8.43 0.47 1.86
N LYS A 140 -8.62 1.76 2.01
CA LYS A 140 -9.87 2.41 1.68
C LYS A 140 -9.64 3.71 0.92
N ASP A 141 -10.52 3.98 -0.03
CA ASP A 141 -10.64 5.26 -0.71
C ASP A 141 -11.97 5.91 -0.35
N LEU A 142 -11.97 7.22 -0.19
CA LEU A 142 -13.17 8.02 -0.11
C LEU A 142 -13.39 8.70 -1.46
N TYR A 143 -14.59 8.56 -1.97
CA TYR A 143 -15.10 9.28 -3.13
C TYR A 143 -16.15 10.28 -2.69
N VAL A 144 -16.09 11.46 -3.26
CA VAL A 144 -17.08 12.53 -3.09
C VAL A 144 -17.43 13.10 -4.44
N TRP A 145 -18.71 13.18 -4.78
CA TRP A 145 -19.14 13.67 -6.07
C TRP A 145 -20.49 14.37 -6.00
N GLN A 146 -20.84 15.05 -7.08
CA GLN A 146 -22.16 15.64 -7.26
C GLN A 146 -23.02 14.70 -8.11
N ASN A 147 -24.21 14.34 -7.62
CA ASN A 147 -25.16 13.56 -8.40
C ASN A 147 -25.94 14.44 -9.41
N ASN A 148 -26.79 13.83 -10.23
CA ASN A 148 -27.59 14.53 -11.23
C ASN A 148 -28.55 15.56 -10.63
N SER A 149 -29.00 15.36 -9.39
CA SER A 149 -29.82 16.31 -8.63
C SER A 149 -29.02 17.43 -7.94
N SER A 150 -27.73 17.55 -8.26
CA SER A 150 -26.80 18.52 -7.63
C SER A 150 -26.54 18.30 -6.14
N GLU A 151 -26.94 17.15 -5.58
CA GLU A 151 -26.66 16.77 -4.22
C GLU A 151 -25.23 16.19 -4.11
N ILE A 152 -24.55 16.43 -3.00
CA ILE A 152 -23.23 15.85 -2.72
C ILE A 152 -23.41 14.45 -2.14
N LYS A 153 -22.77 13.48 -2.77
CA LYS A 153 -22.70 12.07 -2.33
C LYS A 153 -21.29 11.71 -1.89
N THR A 154 -21.21 10.77 -0.97
CA THR A 154 -19.95 10.23 -0.46
C THR A 154 -20.00 8.71 -0.41
N GLN A 155 -18.89 8.05 -0.73
CA GLN A 155 -18.80 6.60 -0.65
C GLN A 155 -17.39 6.17 -0.28
N ILE A 156 -17.29 5.17 0.59
CA ILE A 156 -16.04 4.52 0.93
C ILE A 156 -15.96 3.19 0.18
N THR A 157 -14.89 2.99 -0.57
CA THR A 157 -14.62 1.75 -1.26
C THR A 157 -13.36 1.07 -0.72
N LYS A 158 -13.28 -0.25 -0.87
CA LYS A 158 -12.05 -0.99 -0.58
C LYS A 158 -11.03 -0.72 -1.70
N ARG A 159 -9.80 -0.43 -1.32
CA ARG A 159 -8.71 -0.23 -2.24
C ARG A 159 -8.14 -1.59 -2.66
N PRO A 160 -7.97 -1.86 -3.96
CA PRO A 160 -7.46 -3.13 -4.41
C PRO A 160 -5.96 -3.27 -4.09
N PHE A 161 -5.56 -4.45 -3.65
CA PHE A 161 -4.16 -4.79 -3.45
C PHE A 161 -3.88 -6.22 -3.91
N LYS A 162 -2.62 -6.47 -4.26
CA LYS A 162 -2.15 -7.83 -4.45
C LYS A 162 -1.23 -8.23 -3.29
N LYS A 163 -1.35 -9.47 -2.84
CA LYS A 163 -0.45 -10.06 -1.86
C LYS A 163 0.59 -10.90 -2.59
N ILE A 164 1.85 -10.73 -2.26
CA ILE A 164 2.96 -11.54 -2.78
C ILE A 164 3.74 -12.12 -1.62
N THR A 165 4.31 -13.29 -1.81
CA THR A 165 5.24 -13.93 -0.86
C THR A 165 6.66 -13.81 -1.41
N LEU A 166 7.58 -13.40 -0.56
CA LEU A 166 8.95 -13.13 -0.90
C LEU A 166 9.88 -13.93 0.01
N LEU A 167 10.88 -14.57 -0.57
CA LEU A 167 12.04 -15.10 0.14
C LEU A 167 13.19 -14.13 -0.07
N ASN A 168 13.69 -13.56 1.02
CA ASN A 168 14.88 -12.71 1.01
C ASN A 168 16.05 -13.51 1.58
N LYS A 169 17.14 -13.57 0.83
CA LYS A 169 18.38 -14.20 1.21
C LYS A 169 19.46 -13.14 1.39
N LEU A 170 19.97 -13.01 2.62
CA LEU A 170 20.97 -12.03 3.01
C LEU A 170 22.27 -12.71 3.37
N GLU A 171 23.36 -12.32 2.75
CA GLU A 171 24.70 -12.68 3.21
C GLU A 171 25.22 -11.57 4.14
N ILE A 172 25.75 -11.96 5.30
CA ILE A 172 26.35 -11.05 6.25
C ILE A 172 27.75 -10.68 5.75
N THR A 173 27.93 -9.44 5.34
CA THR A 173 29.23 -8.94 4.86
C THR A 173 30.00 -8.16 5.91
N ASP A 174 29.32 -7.46 6.79
CA ASP A 174 29.85 -6.68 7.92
C ASP A 174 29.05 -6.92 9.19
N ASN A 175 27.79 -6.48 9.23
CA ASN A 175 26.86 -6.74 10.31
C ASN A 175 25.46 -6.98 9.74
N LEU A 176 24.58 -7.53 10.58
CA LEU A 176 23.22 -7.91 10.17
C LEU A 176 22.40 -6.70 9.69
N TYR A 177 22.48 -5.57 10.40
CA TYR A 177 21.71 -4.37 10.04
C TYR A 177 22.10 -3.82 8.67
N ASN A 178 23.40 -3.61 8.42
CA ASN A 178 23.87 -3.12 7.13
C ASN A 178 23.56 -4.09 5.99
N SER A 179 23.67 -5.39 6.25
CA SER A 179 23.31 -6.42 5.26
C SER A 179 21.82 -6.42 4.96
N ALA A 180 20.96 -6.24 5.96
CA ALA A 180 19.52 -6.11 5.78
C ALA A 180 19.16 -4.87 4.96
N VAL A 181 19.79 -3.72 5.24
CA VAL A 181 19.59 -2.48 4.47
C VAL A 181 20.02 -2.66 3.01
N ARG A 182 21.22 -3.22 2.77
CA ARG A 182 21.69 -3.52 1.41
C ARG A 182 20.81 -4.52 0.68
N GLY A 183 20.33 -5.53 1.40
CA GLY A 183 19.41 -6.55 0.88
C GLY A 183 17.98 -6.05 0.73
N LYS A 184 17.71 -4.79 1.03
CA LYS A 184 16.37 -4.17 0.95
C LYS A 184 15.29 -4.92 1.74
N LEU A 185 15.69 -5.56 2.85
CA LEU A 185 14.73 -6.18 3.76
C LEU A 185 13.85 -5.07 4.38
N PRO A 186 12.53 -5.17 4.33
CA PRO A 186 11.66 -4.18 4.95
C PRO A 186 11.97 -4.01 6.43
N LYS A 187 11.95 -2.76 6.91
CA LYS A 187 12.32 -2.43 8.29
C LYS A 187 11.44 -3.15 9.32
N GLU A 188 10.17 -3.30 9.02
CA GLU A 188 9.20 -4.01 9.85
C GLU A 188 9.57 -5.49 9.99
N ILE A 189 9.97 -6.12 8.88
CA ILE A 189 10.43 -7.52 8.86
C ILE A 189 11.72 -7.66 9.64
N PHE A 190 12.69 -6.76 9.44
CA PHE A 190 13.95 -6.76 10.19
C PHE A 190 13.70 -6.62 11.70
N SER A 191 12.83 -5.69 12.11
CA SER A 191 12.51 -5.48 13.54
C SER A 191 11.88 -6.72 14.17
N GLU A 192 10.98 -7.39 13.46
CA GLU A 192 10.34 -8.62 13.95
C GLU A 192 11.33 -9.79 14.00
N LEU A 193 12.21 -9.89 13.01
CA LEU A 193 13.30 -10.90 13.01
C LEU A 193 14.19 -10.75 14.25
N ILE A 194 14.66 -9.53 14.55
CA ILE A 194 15.48 -9.26 15.73
C ILE A 194 14.74 -9.61 17.02
N LYS A 195 13.47 -9.23 17.11
CA LYS A 195 12.64 -9.51 18.29
C LYS A 195 12.42 -11.01 18.49
N THR A 196 12.13 -11.74 17.42
CA THR A 196 11.84 -13.19 17.50
C THR A 196 13.08 -14.01 17.77
N LEU A 197 14.19 -13.72 17.10
CA LEU A 197 15.42 -14.50 17.22
C LEU A 197 16.35 -14.03 18.34
N GLY A 198 16.17 -12.82 18.85
CA GLY A 198 17.04 -12.25 19.89
C GLY A 198 17.04 -12.99 21.23
N PHE A 199 16.05 -13.87 21.45
CA PHE A 199 16.01 -14.77 22.60
C PHE A 199 16.81 -16.07 22.37
N SER A 200 17.09 -16.42 21.11
CA SER A 200 17.70 -17.69 20.72
C SER A 200 19.08 -17.51 20.10
N ILE A 201 19.42 -16.34 19.61
CA ILE A 201 20.66 -16.05 18.90
C ILE A 201 21.32 -14.80 19.48
N ASP A 202 22.59 -14.94 19.91
CA ASP A 202 23.43 -13.79 20.20
C ASP A 202 23.99 -13.20 18.90
N PHE A 203 23.27 -12.20 18.38
CA PHE A 203 23.63 -11.55 17.12
C PHE A 203 25.02 -10.90 17.11
N GLN A 204 25.62 -10.62 18.29
CA GLN A 204 26.94 -10.04 18.38
C GLN A 204 28.04 -11.11 18.33
N ARG A 205 27.77 -12.28 18.88
CA ARG A 205 28.76 -13.34 19.01
C ARG A 205 28.64 -14.42 17.96
N GLU A 206 27.42 -14.75 17.55
CA GLU A 206 27.17 -15.90 16.70
C GLU A 206 27.13 -15.52 15.21
N LEU A 207 26.81 -14.27 14.87
CA LEU A 207 26.79 -13.84 13.48
C LEU A 207 28.16 -13.43 12.99
N ARG A 208 28.60 -14.12 11.95
CA ARG A 208 29.88 -13.91 11.30
C ARG A 208 29.71 -13.50 9.86
N LYS A 209 30.72 -12.81 9.32
CA LYS A 209 30.82 -12.56 7.88
C LYS A 209 30.74 -13.88 7.11
N GLY A 210 29.92 -13.91 6.05
CA GLY A 210 29.64 -15.09 5.25
C GLY A 210 28.46 -15.94 5.73
N ASN A 211 27.91 -15.67 6.93
CA ASN A 211 26.64 -16.30 7.31
C ASN A 211 25.51 -15.84 6.39
N VAL A 212 24.55 -16.73 6.17
CA VAL A 212 23.39 -16.46 5.30
C VAL A 212 22.12 -16.49 6.13
N PHE A 213 21.31 -15.44 5.99
CA PHE A 213 19.96 -15.33 6.55
C PHE A 213 18.92 -15.46 5.46
N GLU A 214 17.96 -16.34 5.67
CA GLU A 214 16.78 -16.46 4.79
C GLU A 214 15.53 -16.06 5.56
N THR A 215 14.78 -15.14 4.99
CA THR A 215 13.58 -14.59 5.62
C THR A 215 12.41 -14.69 4.64
N LEU A 216 11.35 -15.36 5.07
CA LEU A 216 10.11 -15.48 4.31
C LEU A 216 9.08 -14.48 4.85
N TYR A 217 8.50 -13.68 3.96
CA TYR A 217 7.52 -12.67 4.35
C TYR A 217 6.55 -12.38 3.23
N THR A 218 5.42 -11.77 3.56
CA THR A 218 4.44 -11.31 2.59
C THR A 218 4.45 -9.80 2.46
N GLN A 219 4.17 -9.31 1.26
CA GLN A 219 3.91 -7.89 1.00
C GLN A 219 2.54 -7.71 0.38
N LYS A 220 1.83 -6.66 0.82
CA LYS A 220 0.65 -6.17 0.13
C LYS A 220 1.02 -4.94 -0.68
N ILE A 221 0.76 -5.00 -1.97
CA ILE A 221 1.08 -3.94 -2.94
C ILE A 221 -0.22 -3.33 -3.43
N ASP A 222 -0.33 -2.02 -3.31
CA ASP A 222 -1.44 -1.24 -3.83
C ASP A 222 -1.47 -1.31 -5.36
N LEU A 223 -2.57 -1.77 -5.95
CA LEU A 223 -2.69 -1.91 -7.40
C LEU A 223 -2.87 -0.57 -8.14
N ILE A 224 -3.17 0.51 -7.42
CA ILE A 224 -3.36 1.84 -8.01
C ILE A 224 -2.04 2.62 -8.04
N THR A 225 -1.28 2.59 -6.93
CA THR A 225 -0.03 3.35 -6.81
C THR A 225 1.22 2.51 -7.00
N ASN A 226 1.08 1.18 -6.99
CA ASN A 226 2.17 0.21 -6.98
C ASN A 226 3.13 0.36 -5.76
N GLU A 227 2.64 0.95 -4.69
CA GLU A 227 3.38 1.14 -3.44
C GLU A 227 3.16 -0.06 -2.50
N ILE A 228 4.16 -0.36 -1.69
CA ILE A 228 4.04 -1.36 -0.64
C ILE A 228 3.16 -0.77 0.48
N ILE A 229 2.04 -1.44 0.75
CA ILE A 229 1.11 -1.04 1.82
C ILE A 229 1.62 -1.53 3.17
N GLU A 230 2.06 -2.78 3.22
CA GLU A 230 2.60 -3.42 4.42
C GLU A 230 3.43 -4.65 4.06
N SER A 231 4.32 -5.02 4.97
CA SER A 231 5.11 -6.26 4.93
C SER A 231 4.90 -7.01 6.24
N ASN A 232 4.61 -8.31 6.17
CA ASN A 232 4.37 -9.14 7.35
C ASN A 232 5.23 -10.40 7.29
N PRO A 233 5.89 -10.81 8.39
CA PRO A 233 6.61 -12.07 8.43
C PRO A 233 5.65 -13.24 8.28
N ILE A 234 6.17 -14.36 7.81
CA ILE A 234 5.48 -15.65 7.82
C ILE A 234 6.10 -16.45 8.96
N HIS A 235 5.29 -16.76 9.96
CA HIS A 235 5.68 -17.58 11.12
C HIS A 235 5.41 -19.04 10.85
#